data_a9f58fbd03e4e60dd5dd7ce76ca31673
#
_entry.id   a9f58fbd03e4e60dd5dd7ce76ca31673
#
_cell.length_a   1.000
_cell.length_b   1.000
_cell.length_c   1.000
_cell.angle_alpha   90.00
_cell.angle_beta   90.00
_cell.angle_gamma   90.00
#
_symmetry.space_group_name_H-M   'P 1'
#
loop_
_entity.id
_entity.type
_entity.pdbx_description
1 polymer ?
#
loop_
_entity_poly.entity_id
_entity_poly.type
_entity_poly.pdbx_seq_one_letter_code
_entity_poly.pdbx_strand_id
1 'polypeptide(L)'
;MYTKNPRTLHLLFVTLFIAQVLIAQESQPGTESAPVPPAIAAAKRVFISNAGADDDSGKMFATGPDHCYAEFYRQVQALKRYEIVSSPVEADLVLEINMTYSPVPSPSFRTRDRVIRVRICDPKTHVVLWGFYERPEAANLARTYRNNVDKAITRLVSHLKSLTP
;
A
#
# COMPACT_ATOMS: atom_id res chain seq x y z
N MET A 1 -42.55 35.01 -50.16
CA MET A 1 -41.82 35.82 -49.16
C MET A 1 -41.58 34.98 -47.93
N TYR A 2 -40.40 34.35 -47.80
CA TYR A 2 -40.12 33.34 -46.73
C TYR A 2 -39.31 34.05 -45.63
N THR A 3 -39.95 34.36 -44.53
CA THR A 3 -39.28 34.99 -43.38
C THR A 3 -38.49 33.93 -42.61
N LYS A 4 -37.18 33.92 -42.76
CA LYS A 4 -36.23 33.11 -42.03
C LYS A 4 -36.21 33.53 -40.56
N ASN A 5 -36.73 32.68 -39.67
CA ASN A 5 -36.85 32.95 -38.27
C ASN A 5 -35.47 32.71 -37.57
N PRO A 6 -34.76 33.78 -37.07
CA PRO A 6 -33.41 33.66 -36.58
C PRO A 6 -33.29 32.82 -35.26
N ARG A 7 -34.43 32.54 -34.60
CA ARG A 7 -34.45 31.77 -33.34
C ARG A 7 -34.16 30.30 -33.50
N THR A 8 -34.46 29.71 -34.66
CA THR A 8 -34.20 28.30 -34.96
C THR A 8 -32.73 28.02 -35.24
N LEU A 9 -31.97 29.02 -35.71
CA LEU A 9 -30.55 28.86 -36.00
C LEU A 9 -29.68 28.81 -34.71
N HIS A 10 -30.06 29.52 -33.65
CA HIS A 10 -29.36 29.50 -32.38
C HIS A 10 -29.57 28.19 -31.61
N LEU A 11 -30.73 27.56 -31.72
CA LEU A 11 -31.03 26.28 -31.07
C LEU A 11 -30.19 25.12 -31.67
N LEU A 12 -29.94 25.16 -32.97
CA LEU A 12 -29.15 24.15 -33.67
C LEU A 12 -27.67 24.23 -33.36
N PHE A 13 -27.14 25.43 -33.08
CA PHE A 13 -25.73 25.61 -32.67
C PHE A 13 -25.46 25.20 -31.22
N VAL A 14 -26.43 25.41 -30.32
CA VAL A 14 -26.29 25.03 -28.90
C VAL A 14 -26.33 23.50 -28.74
N THR A 15 -27.15 22.81 -29.50
CA THR A 15 -27.22 21.33 -29.46
C THR A 15 -25.99 20.67 -30.06
N LEU A 16 -25.32 21.29 -31.06
CA LEU A 16 -24.10 20.75 -31.64
C LEU A 16 -22.89 20.92 -30.71
N PHE A 17 -22.87 21.96 -29.86
CA PHE A 17 -21.79 22.18 -28.91
C PHE A 17 -21.85 21.25 -27.69
N ILE A 18 -23.04 20.84 -27.25
CA ILE A 18 -23.23 19.90 -26.13
C ILE A 18 -22.82 18.48 -26.55
N ALA A 19 -22.99 18.10 -27.81
CA ALA A 19 -22.60 16.77 -28.29
C ALA A 19 -21.05 16.60 -28.37
N GLN A 20 -20.27 17.65 -28.46
CA GLN A 20 -18.80 17.55 -28.52
C GLN A 20 -18.15 17.45 -27.13
N VAL A 21 -18.81 17.85 -26.05
CA VAL A 21 -18.27 17.75 -24.69
C VAL A 21 -18.39 16.31 -24.14
N LEU A 22 -19.27 15.48 -24.70
CA LEU A 22 -19.49 14.10 -24.26
C LEU A 22 -18.51 13.07 -24.85
N ILE A 23 -17.69 13.46 -25.85
CA ILE A 23 -16.75 12.52 -26.51
C ILE A 23 -15.33 12.63 -25.96
N ALA A 24 -15.04 13.61 -25.09
CA ALA A 24 -13.71 13.83 -24.50
C ALA A 24 -13.58 13.24 -23.07
N GLN A 25 -14.34 12.20 -22.72
CA GLN A 25 -13.88 11.30 -21.66
C GLN A 25 -12.93 10.28 -22.33
N GLU A 26 -11.73 10.77 -22.69
CA GLU A 26 -10.57 9.92 -22.81
C GLU A 26 -10.48 9.13 -21.50
N SER A 27 -10.76 7.83 -21.59
CA SER A 27 -10.41 6.88 -20.54
C SER A 27 -8.95 7.16 -20.22
N GLN A 28 -8.65 7.78 -19.07
CA GLN A 28 -7.28 7.82 -18.59
C GLN A 28 -6.79 6.38 -18.68
N PRO A 29 -5.65 6.12 -19.33
CA PRO A 29 -5.08 4.78 -19.32
C PRO A 29 -4.95 4.41 -17.86
N GLY A 30 -5.75 3.44 -17.42
CA GLY A 30 -5.71 2.95 -16.05
C GLY A 30 -4.24 2.66 -15.79
N THR A 31 -3.70 3.17 -14.71
CA THR A 31 -2.32 2.91 -14.32
C THR A 31 -2.22 1.41 -14.20
N GLU A 32 -1.74 0.75 -15.25
CA GLU A 32 -1.63 -0.70 -15.30
C GLU A 32 -0.66 -1.07 -14.18
N SER A 33 -1.22 -1.69 -13.14
CA SER A 33 -0.40 -2.11 -12.00
C SER A 33 0.66 -3.08 -12.52
N ALA A 34 1.90 -2.89 -12.10
CA ALA A 34 2.98 -3.79 -12.47
C ALA A 34 2.59 -5.25 -12.16
N PRO A 35 2.88 -6.20 -13.05
CA PRO A 35 2.50 -7.59 -12.84
C PRO A 35 3.18 -8.14 -11.57
N VAL A 36 2.39 -8.81 -10.74
CA VAL A 36 2.92 -9.46 -9.54
C VAL A 36 3.84 -10.61 -9.95
N PRO A 37 5.08 -10.68 -9.43
CA PRO A 37 5.99 -11.78 -9.74
C PRO A 37 5.36 -13.15 -9.45
N PRO A 38 5.45 -14.13 -10.37
CA PRO A 38 4.82 -15.44 -10.20
C PRO A 38 5.25 -16.18 -8.93
N ALA A 39 6.48 -15.95 -8.47
CA ALA A 39 6.99 -16.52 -7.22
C ALA A 39 6.15 -16.13 -6.01
N ILE A 40 5.57 -14.92 -5.98
CA ILE A 40 4.71 -14.47 -4.88
C ILE A 40 3.38 -15.22 -4.90
N ALA A 41 2.78 -15.39 -6.07
CA ALA A 41 1.51 -16.09 -6.21
C ALA A 41 1.63 -17.60 -5.89
N ALA A 42 2.77 -18.20 -6.23
CA ALA A 42 3.02 -19.63 -6.05
C ALA A 42 3.48 -20.02 -4.64
N ALA A 43 3.92 -19.07 -3.82
CA ALA A 43 4.50 -19.31 -2.51
C ALA A 43 3.49 -19.97 -1.55
N LYS A 44 3.97 -20.98 -0.82
CA LYS A 44 3.23 -21.71 0.23
C LYS A 44 3.88 -21.55 1.59
N ARG A 45 5.21 -21.50 1.64
CA ARG A 45 6.00 -21.40 2.87
C ARG A 45 6.63 -20.02 2.97
N VAL A 46 6.47 -19.38 4.11
CA VAL A 46 7.04 -18.06 4.35
C VAL A 46 7.82 -18.02 5.65
N PHE A 47 8.96 -17.34 5.62
CA PHE A 47 9.68 -16.94 6.82
C PHE A 47 9.36 -15.46 7.09
N ILE A 48 9.01 -15.13 8.34
CA ILE A 48 8.74 -13.73 8.72
C ILE A 48 9.93 -13.20 9.51
N SER A 49 10.56 -12.15 9.01
CA SER A 49 11.74 -11.53 9.57
C SER A 49 11.39 -10.20 10.25
N ASN A 50 11.86 -10.04 11.50
CA ASN A 50 11.87 -8.73 12.17
C ASN A 50 13.15 -7.98 11.73
N ALA A 51 13.00 -7.05 10.78
CA ALA A 51 14.11 -6.22 10.32
C ALA A 51 14.34 -4.98 11.20
N GLY A 52 13.67 -4.90 12.37
CA GLY A 52 13.91 -3.86 13.36
C GLY A 52 13.36 -2.48 12.99
N ALA A 53 14.10 -1.47 13.40
CA ALA A 53 13.83 -0.07 13.07
C ALA A 53 15.12 0.62 12.64
N ASP A 54 15.03 1.51 11.66
CA ASP A 54 16.21 2.19 11.07
C ASP A 54 16.85 3.23 12.01
N ASP A 55 16.19 3.56 13.15
CA ASP A 55 16.69 4.54 14.13
C ASP A 55 15.97 4.43 15.49
N ASP A 56 16.14 5.49 16.32
CA ASP A 56 15.50 5.62 17.64
C ASP A 56 13.94 5.69 17.61
N SER A 57 13.32 5.43 16.46
CA SER A 57 11.86 5.50 16.29
C SER A 57 11.09 4.59 17.24
N GLY A 58 11.71 3.50 17.69
CA GLY A 58 11.13 2.59 18.66
C GLY A 58 11.07 3.12 20.10
N LYS A 59 11.85 4.15 20.45
CA LYS A 59 11.97 4.62 21.84
C LYS A 59 10.87 5.57 22.28
N MET A 60 10.20 6.24 21.36
CA MET A 60 9.28 7.34 21.71
C MET A 60 7.86 6.86 22.08
N PHE A 61 7.49 5.65 21.73
CA PHE A 61 6.22 5.03 22.13
C PHE A 61 6.45 3.55 22.42
N ALA A 62 5.67 2.99 23.33
CA ALA A 62 5.71 1.59 23.77
C ALA A 62 5.44 0.54 22.67
N THR A 63 5.28 0.98 21.42
CA THR A 63 5.10 0.15 20.23
C THR A 63 6.36 0.19 19.40
N GLY A 64 7.36 -0.58 19.80
CA GLY A 64 8.57 -0.77 19.03
C GLY A 64 8.40 -1.76 17.86
N PRO A 65 9.49 -2.04 17.13
CA PRO A 65 9.50 -2.99 16.02
C PRO A 65 9.02 -4.39 16.42
N ASP A 66 9.27 -4.81 17.67
CA ASP A 66 8.84 -6.11 18.17
C ASP A 66 7.30 -6.24 18.22
N HIS A 67 6.60 -5.16 18.60
CA HIS A 67 5.15 -5.16 18.56
C HIS A 67 4.64 -5.26 17.11
N CYS A 68 5.23 -4.50 16.18
CA CYS A 68 4.89 -4.58 14.77
C CYS A 68 5.10 -5.98 14.20
N TYR A 69 6.24 -6.59 14.54
CA TYR A 69 6.55 -7.96 14.13
C TYR A 69 5.55 -8.96 14.70
N ALA A 70 5.30 -8.94 16.01
CA ALA A 70 4.40 -9.88 16.66
C ALA A 70 2.96 -9.79 16.12
N GLU A 71 2.47 -8.57 15.91
CA GLU A 71 1.13 -8.35 15.38
C GLU A 71 1.03 -8.76 13.89
N PHE A 72 2.05 -8.44 13.08
CA PHE A 72 2.12 -8.89 11.69
C PHE A 72 2.16 -10.41 11.59
N TYR A 73 3.02 -11.07 12.38
CA TYR A 73 3.12 -12.52 12.44
C TYR A 73 1.77 -13.16 12.76
N ARG A 74 1.10 -12.66 13.82
CA ARG A 74 -0.22 -13.15 14.25
C ARG A 74 -1.27 -13.02 13.12
N GLN A 75 -1.28 -11.90 12.43
CA GLN A 75 -2.25 -11.66 11.35
C GLN A 75 -1.95 -12.50 10.10
N VAL A 76 -0.68 -12.65 9.71
CA VAL A 76 -0.29 -13.54 8.59
C VAL A 76 -0.66 -14.99 8.90
N GLN A 77 -0.40 -15.43 10.14
CA GLN A 77 -0.80 -16.77 10.59
C GLN A 77 -2.32 -16.97 10.50
N ALA A 78 -3.11 -15.96 10.85
CA ALA A 78 -4.57 -16.01 10.78
C ALA A 78 -5.12 -16.10 9.35
N LEU A 79 -4.35 -15.73 8.32
CA LEU A 79 -4.76 -15.92 6.92
C LEU A 79 -4.89 -17.39 6.55
N LYS A 80 -4.20 -18.31 7.27
CA LYS A 80 -4.17 -19.76 6.99
C LYS A 80 -3.80 -20.12 5.54
N ARG A 81 -3.15 -19.18 4.86
CA ARG A 81 -2.70 -19.32 3.48
C ARG A 81 -1.31 -19.89 3.40
N TYR A 82 -0.45 -19.46 4.31
CA TYR A 82 0.95 -19.79 4.33
C TYR A 82 1.27 -20.71 5.50
N GLU A 83 2.16 -21.64 5.27
CA GLU A 83 2.91 -22.33 6.32
C GLU A 83 4.06 -21.41 6.75
N ILE A 84 4.07 -21.00 8.02
CA ILE A 84 5.15 -20.17 8.55
C ILE A 84 6.25 -21.10 9.04
N VAL A 85 7.44 -20.98 8.42
CA VAL A 85 8.62 -21.78 8.75
C VAL A 85 9.55 -21.02 9.69
N SER A 86 10.38 -21.76 10.43
CA SER A 86 11.33 -21.21 11.40
C SER A 86 12.69 -20.83 10.79
N SER A 87 12.95 -21.25 9.55
CA SER A 87 14.22 -21.01 8.87
C SER A 87 13.97 -20.39 7.48
N PRO A 88 14.71 -19.33 7.09
CA PRO A 88 14.57 -18.74 5.76
C PRO A 88 14.98 -19.71 4.63
N VAL A 89 15.81 -20.69 4.91
CA VAL A 89 16.23 -21.72 3.93
C VAL A 89 15.07 -22.63 3.50
N GLU A 90 14.09 -22.80 4.37
CA GLU A 90 12.90 -23.63 4.11
C GLU A 90 11.77 -22.83 3.45
N ALA A 91 11.90 -21.53 3.40
CA ALA A 91 10.86 -20.65 2.89
C ALA A 91 10.90 -20.53 1.36
N ASP A 92 9.73 -20.33 0.78
CA ASP A 92 9.58 -19.90 -0.62
C ASP A 92 9.76 -18.38 -0.73
N LEU A 93 9.40 -17.64 0.32
CA LEU A 93 9.55 -16.19 0.42
C LEU A 93 9.94 -15.78 1.85
N VAL A 94 10.67 -14.68 1.95
CA VAL A 94 10.91 -13.97 3.21
C VAL A 94 10.04 -12.71 3.24
N LEU A 95 9.23 -12.58 4.29
CA LEU A 95 8.44 -11.37 4.57
C LEU A 95 9.17 -10.57 5.65
N GLU A 96 9.86 -9.51 5.25
CA GLU A 96 10.55 -8.63 6.20
C GLU A 96 9.66 -7.46 6.59
N ILE A 97 9.47 -7.28 7.90
CA ILE A 97 8.78 -6.10 8.43
C ILE A 97 9.75 -5.21 9.18
N ASN A 98 9.73 -3.90 8.90
CA ASN A 98 10.51 -2.92 9.64
C ASN A 98 9.73 -1.62 9.86
N MET A 99 10.18 -0.84 10.85
CA MET A 99 9.76 0.55 11.06
C MET A 99 10.83 1.49 10.53
N THR A 100 10.43 2.46 9.74
CA THR A 100 11.35 3.47 9.20
C THR A 100 10.69 4.85 9.17
N TYR A 101 11.45 5.86 8.80
CA TYR A 101 10.92 7.19 8.52
C TYR A 101 10.86 7.42 7.01
N SER A 102 9.75 7.99 6.57
CA SER A 102 9.65 8.53 5.21
C SER A 102 9.73 10.04 5.26
N PRO A 103 10.57 10.67 4.43
CA PRO A 103 10.55 12.11 4.30
C PRO A 103 9.19 12.52 3.72
N VAL A 104 8.50 13.43 4.41
CA VAL A 104 7.29 14.07 3.88
C VAL A 104 7.71 15.37 3.24
N PRO A 105 7.41 15.61 1.96
CA PRO A 105 7.59 16.92 1.36
C PRO A 105 6.68 17.92 2.07
N SER A 106 7.27 18.79 2.89
CA SER A 106 6.56 19.92 3.49
C SER A 106 7.32 21.20 3.14
N PRO A 107 6.64 22.25 2.67
CA PRO A 107 7.29 23.50 2.33
C PRO A 107 7.95 24.19 3.54
N SER A 108 7.49 23.89 4.75
CA SER A 108 7.88 24.65 5.95
C SER A 108 8.73 23.88 6.96
N PHE A 109 8.66 22.53 6.97
CA PHE A 109 9.41 21.69 7.91
C PHE A 109 9.74 20.35 7.27
N ARG A 110 10.94 19.82 7.55
CA ARG A 110 11.30 18.43 7.26
C ARG A 110 10.61 17.53 8.29
N THR A 111 9.34 17.26 8.05
CA THR A 111 8.57 16.30 8.86
C THR A 111 8.91 14.89 8.40
N ARG A 112 9.23 14.03 9.35
CA ARG A 112 9.47 12.61 9.10
C ARG A 112 8.29 11.83 9.63
N ASP A 113 7.55 11.19 8.72
CA ASP A 113 6.47 10.30 9.14
C ASP A 113 6.99 8.89 9.39
N ARG A 114 6.50 8.28 10.45
CA ARG A 114 6.75 6.86 10.71
C ARG A 114 6.02 6.01 9.70
N VAL A 115 6.73 5.04 9.19
CA VAL A 115 6.25 4.12 8.17
C VAL A 115 6.54 2.70 8.64
N ILE A 116 5.54 1.83 8.55
CA ILE A 116 5.74 0.39 8.67
C ILE A 116 5.84 -0.15 7.26
N ARG A 117 6.94 -0.80 6.94
CA ARG A 117 7.23 -1.34 5.61
C ARG A 117 7.28 -2.85 5.67
N VAL A 118 6.73 -3.49 4.65
CA VAL A 118 6.92 -4.91 4.37
C VAL A 118 7.64 -5.06 3.05
N ARG A 119 8.69 -5.88 3.03
CA ARG A 119 9.40 -6.32 1.84
C ARG A 119 9.19 -7.81 1.66
N ILE A 120 8.92 -8.23 0.43
CA ILE A 120 8.84 -9.63 0.04
C ILE A 120 10.11 -9.94 -0.72
N CYS A 121 10.94 -10.81 -0.17
CA CYS A 121 12.25 -11.12 -0.70
C CYS A 121 12.33 -12.59 -1.13
N ASP A 122 13.11 -12.85 -2.17
CA ASP A 122 13.52 -14.20 -2.53
C ASP A 122 14.59 -14.68 -1.54
N PRO A 123 14.39 -15.85 -0.87
CA PRO A 123 15.31 -16.32 0.16
C PRO A 123 16.68 -16.74 -0.38
N LYS A 124 16.80 -17.04 -1.68
CA LYS A 124 18.05 -17.52 -2.31
C LYS A 124 18.92 -16.37 -2.83
N THR A 125 18.27 -15.38 -3.44
CA THR A 125 18.98 -14.27 -4.10
C THR A 125 19.01 -13.02 -3.23
N HIS A 126 18.20 -12.96 -2.19
CA HIS A 126 17.96 -11.78 -1.33
C HIS A 126 17.40 -10.56 -2.10
N VAL A 127 16.92 -10.78 -3.33
CA VAL A 127 16.32 -9.72 -4.13
C VAL A 127 14.92 -9.39 -3.58
N VAL A 128 14.64 -8.10 -3.45
CA VAL A 128 13.28 -7.63 -3.11
C VAL A 128 12.39 -7.80 -4.33
N LEU A 129 11.43 -8.69 -4.24
CA LEU A 129 10.46 -8.96 -5.30
C LEU A 129 9.30 -7.97 -5.29
N TRP A 130 8.90 -7.51 -4.09
CA TRP A 130 7.80 -6.58 -3.88
C TRP A 130 7.95 -5.83 -2.58
N GLY A 131 7.28 -4.69 -2.47
CA GLY A 131 7.26 -3.94 -1.23
C GLY A 131 6.07 -3.00 -1.16
N PHE A 132 5.57 -2.83 0.04
CA PHE A 132 4.52 -1.87 0.36
C PHE A 132 4.71 -1.31 1.76
N TYR A 133 4.06 -0.21 2.05
CA TYR A 133 4.16 0.43 3.34
C TYR A 133 2.85 1.08 3.76
N GLU A 134 2.69 1.26 5.05
CA GLU A 134 1.58 1.98 5.65
C GLU A 134 2.07 3.02 6.65
N ARG A 135 1.32 4.09 6.78
CA ARG A 135 1.56 5.15 7.76
C ARG A 135 0.54 5.01 8.88
N PRO A 136 0.95 4.68 10.12
CA PRO A 136 0.07 4.80 11.27
C PRO A 136 -0.34 6.26 11.46
N GLU A 137 -1.61 6.51 11.73
CA GLU A 137 -2.07 7.85 12.09
C GLU A 137 -1.38 8.33 13.35
N ALA A 138 -0.98 9.60 13.37
CA ALA A 138 -0.39 10.22 14.55
C ALA A 138 -1.40 10.26 15.71
N ALA A 139 -0.91 10.09 16.94
CA ALA A 139 -1.73 10.22 18.13
C ALA A 139 -0.87 10.69 19.31
N ASN A 140 -1.46 11.48 20.19
CA ASN A 140 -0.79 12.00 21.38
C ASN A 140 -0.78 10.98 22.53
N LEU A 141 -1.69 10.01 22.52
CA LEU A 141 -1.79 8.98 23.55
C LEU A 141 -1.18 7.68 23.04
N ALA A 142 -0.32 7.06 23.84
CA ALA A 142 0.35 5.81 23.49
C ALA A 142 -0.62 4.68 23.11
N ARG A 143 -1.75 4.55 23.84
CA ARG A 143 -2.78 3.56 23.53
C ARG A 143 -3.41 3.78 22.15
N THR A 144 -3.77 5.05 21.84
CA THR A 144 -4.36 5.38 20.53
C THR A 144 -3.36 5.15 19.41
N TYR A 145 -2.09 5.53 19.62
CA TYR A 145 -1.04 5.27 18.64
C TYR A 145 -0.85 3.77 18.38
N ARG A 146 -0.84 2.94 19.43
CA ARG A 146 -0.77 1.48 19.30
C ARG A 146 -1.92 0.95 18.43
N ASN A 147 -3.15 1.38 18.69
CA ASN A 147 -4.30 0.97 17.87
C ASN A 147 -4.16 1.40 16.41
N ASN A 148 -3.55 2.56 16.14
CA ASN A 148 -3.29 3.04 14.78
C ASN A 148 -2.20 2.21 14.09
N VAL A 149 -1.18 1.76 14.83
CA VAL A 149 -0.18 0.80 14.35
C VAL A 149 -0.84 -0.53 13.97
N ASP A 150 -1.71 -1.07 14.82
CA ASP A 150 -2.42 -2.34 14.57
C ASP A 150 -3.31 -2.24 13.30
N LYS A 151 -4.00 -1.11 13.12
CA LYS A 151 -4.77 -0.84 11.89
C LYS A 151 -3.88 -0.76 10.65
N ALA A 152 -2.71 -0.12 10.75
CA ALA A 152 -1.75 -0.05 9.65
C ALA A 152 -1.24 -1.45 9.28
N ILE A 153 -0.93 -2.29 10.27
CA ILE A 153 -0.55 -3.69 10.04
C ILE A 153 -1.67 -4.47 9.37
N THR A 154 -2.93 -4.25 9.77
CA THR A 154 -4.08 -4.88 9.12
C THR A 154 -4.18 -4.51 7.63
N ARG A 155 -3.90 -3.24 7.28
CA ARG A 155 -3.85 -2.83 5.87
C ARG A 155 -2.68 -3.49 5.12
N LEU A 156 -1.49 -3.59 5.73
CA LEU A 156 -0.35 -4.30 5.14
C LEU A 156 -0.67 -5.77 4.85
N VAL A 157 -1.35 -6.46 5.77
CA VAL A 157 -1.79 -7.85 5.56
C VAL A 157 -2.86 -7.94 4.46
N SER A 158 -3.73 -6.93 4.34
CA SER A 158 -4.69 -6.85 3.24
C SER A 158 -4.01 -6.67 1.89
N HIS A 159 -2.95 -5.85 1.80
CA HIS A 159 -2.12 -5.73 0.61
C HIS A 159 -1.44 -7.07 0.26
N LEU A 160 -0.87 -7.75 1.26
CA LEU A 160 -0.28 -9.08 1.04
C LEU A 160 -1.31 -10.08 0.49
N LYS A 161 -2.53 -10.05 1.02
CA LYS A 161 -3.63 -10.91 0.55
C LYS A 161 -4.03 -10.59 -0.90
N SER A 162 -4.00 -9.33 -1.31
CA SER A 162 -4.38 -8.91 -2.68
C SER A 162 -3.36 -9.28 -3.76
N LEU A 163 -2.09 -9.56 -3.38
CA LEU A 163 -1.06 -10.01 -4.32
C LEU A 163 -1.27 -11.46 -4.78
N THR A 164 -2.23 -12.14 -4.21
CA THR A 164 -2.40 -13.57 -4.39
C THR A 164 -3.87 -13.87 -4.64
N PRO A 165 -4.21 -14.47 -5.79
CA PRO A 165 -5.59 -14.81 -6.14
C PRO A 165 -6.24 -15.79 -5.18
#